data_dd14e8743805fc17123c5d30db3fd546
#
_entry.id   dd14e8743805fc17123c5d30db3fd546
#
_cell.length_a   1.000
_cell.length_b   1.000
_cell.length_c   1.000
_cell.angle_alpha   90.00
_cell.angle_beta   90.00
_cell.angle_gamma   90.00
#
_symmetry.space_group_name_H-M   'P 1'
#
loop_
_entity.id
_entity.type
_entity.pdbx_description
1 polymer ?
#
loop_
_entity_poly.entity_id
_entity_poly.type
_entity_poly.pdbx_seq_one_letter_code
_entity_poly.pdbx_strand_id
1 'polypeptide(L)'
;GLMSSKSVTGYHEIFADHNRTIGQDFEKVLSQVYRKESKDTRLVGFKLFYNHLTEEEWTQFLQHDEFKIIHLTRANRLRTIVSLDIAFKTDEWTRSSHSKGRQLVEKRITLDTTKLIGRLEKIQSQEAFARERFKGRPMFEVVYEELVTIPKVVFQNTGDFLGVNDIDFTKIKIVKQNTEKLEQLIINFDEVFQCLKNSQFADCLND
;
A
#
# COMPACT_ATOMS: atom_id res chain seq x y z
N GLY A 1 10.90 -6.24 -5.20
CA GLY A 1 11.71 -5.33 -4.38
C GLY A 1 12.43 -6.09 -3.28
N LEU A 2 12.05 -5.94 -2.02
CA LEU A 2 12.72 -6.61 -0.88
C LEU A 2 12.80 -8.13 -1.04
N MET A 3 11.80 -8.75 -1.68
CA MET A 3 11.79 -10.20 -1.99
C MET A 3 12.79 -10.61 -3.09
N SER A 4 13.61 -9.71 -3.61
CA SER A 4 14.77 -10.05 -4.44
C SER A 4 15.96 -10.55 -3.61
N SER A 5 15.98 -10.26 -2.30
CA SER A 5 16.94 -10.83 -1.34
C SER A 5 16.62 -12.30 -1.07
N LYS A 6 17.66 -13.13 -0.93
CA LYS A 6 17.51 -14.56 -0.54
C LYS A 6 17.20 -14.70 0.95
N SER A 7 17.50 -13.68 1.73
CA SER A 7 17.32 -13.65 3.19
C SER A 7 15.94 -13.15 3.62
N VAL A 8 15.08 -12.73 2.68
CA VAL A 8 13.74 -12.20 2.96
C VAL A 8 12.66 -13.09 2.36
N THR A 9 11.76 -13.57 3.19
CA THR A 9 10.52 -14.22 2.75
C THR A 9 9.35 -13.25 2.94
N GLY A 10 8.60 -13.00 1.86
CA GLY A 10 7.48 -12.09 1.89
C GLY A 10 6.17 -12.79 1.56
N TYR A 11 5.19 -12.54 2.40
CA TYR A 11 3.82 -12.99 2.21
C TYR A 11 2.93 -11.82 1.78
N HIS A 12 1.83 -12.14 1.10
CA HIS A 12 0.83 -11.14 0.74
C HIS A 12 -0.06 -10.81 1.95
N GLU A 13 -1.29 -10.57 1.75
CA GLU A 13 -2.29 -10.09 2.71
C GLU A 13 -2.83 -11.24 3.55
N ILE A 14 -1.99 -11.80 4.45
CA ILE A 14 -2.32 -12.99 5.25
C ILE A 14 -3.53 -12.79 6.17
N PHE A 15 -3.84 -11.55 6.53
CA PHE A 15 -4.95 -11.18 7.38
C PHE A 15 -6.20 -10.71 6.61
N ALA A 16 -6.18 -10.73 5.27
CA ALA A 16 -7.38 -10.44 4.48
C ALA A 16 -8.40 -11.57 4.63
N ASP A 17 -9.69 -11.24 4.67
CA ASP A 17 -10.78 -12.19 4.90
C ASP A 17 -10.75 -13.40 3.95
N HIS A 18 -10.42 -13.16 2.67
CA HIS A 18 -10.30 -14.23 1.66
C HIS A 18 -9.10 -15.16 1.85
N ASN A 19 -8.14 -14.80 2.69
CA ASN A 19 -6.95 -15.59 3.01
C ASN A 19 -7.04 -16.29 4.37
N ARG A 20 -8.05 -15.95 5.19
CA ARG A 20 -8.26 -16.57 6.48
C ARG A 20 -9.30 -17.69 6.40
N THR A 21 -9.09 -18.75 7.17
CA THR A 21 -10.15 -19.72 7.47
C THR A 21 -11.10 -19.11 8.50
N ILE A 22 -12.40 -19.30 8.35
CA ILE A 22 -13.41 -18.82 9.30
C ILE A 22 -13.06 -19.28 10.71
N GLY A 23 -13.04 -18.36 11.67
CA GLY A 23 -12.70 -18.62 13.07
C GLY A 23 -11.19 -18.82 13.37
N GLN A 24 -10.33 -18.53 12.40
CA GLN A 24 -8.88 -18.53 12.62
C GLN A 24 -8.46 -17.23 13.31
N ASP A 25 -7.93 -17.34 14.54
CA ASP A 25 -7.44 -16.21 15.31
C ASP A 25 -6.11 -15.64 14.77
N PHE A 26 -5.75 -14.45 15.24
CA PHE A 26 -4.55 -13.72 14.83
C PHE A 26 -3.27 -14.53 15.02
N GLU A 27 -3.06 -15.10 16.23
CA GLU A 27 -1.84 -15.84 16.57
C GLU A 27 -1.67 -17.09 15.72
N LYS A 28 -2.76 -17.75 15.39
CA LYS A 28 -2.74 -18.93 14.52
C LYS A 28 -2.37 -18.58 13.09
N VAL A 29 -2.88 -17.47 12.55
CA VAL A 29 -2.49 -16.96 11.23
C VAL A 29 -1.00 -16.61 11.22
N LEU A 30 -0.55 -15.86 12.22
CA LEU A 30 0.84 -15.41 12.34
C LEU A 30 1.81 -16.59 12.46
N SER A 31 1.48 -17.57 13.31
CA SER A 31 2.32 -18.77 13.53
C SER A 31 2.53 -19.60 12.26
N GLN A 32 1.56 -19.61 11.34
CA GLN A 32 1.69 -20.35 10.07
C GLN A 32 2.74 -19.73 9.15
N VAL A 33 2.88 -18.42 9.18
CA VAL A 33 3.85 -17.67 8.38
C VAL A 33 5.27 -17.99 8.86
N TYR A 34 5.50 -17.97 10.16
CA TYR A 34 6.83 -18.21 10.73
C TYR A 34 7.26 -19.68 10.72
N ARG A 35 6.33 -20.65 10.65
CA ARG A 35 6.66 -22.09 10.58
C ARG A 35 7.23 -22.57 9.24
N LYS A 36 7.05 -21.79 8.17
CA LYS A 36 7.41 -22.17 6.80
C LYS A 36 8.79 -21.70 6.35
N GLU A 37 9.61 -21.23 7.27
CA GLU A 37 10.87 -20.57 6.95
C GLU A 37 11.96 -21.54 6.48
N SER A 38 12.73 -21.11 5.47
CA SER A 38 13.97 -21.79 5.10
C SER A 38 15.10 -21.43 6.07
N LYS A 39 16.14 -22.26 6.14
CA LYS A 39 17.30 -21.99 6.99
C LYS A 39 18.05 -20.70 6.64
N ASP A 40 17.86 -20.17 5.43
CA ASP A 40 18.52 -18.96 4.94
C ASP A 40 17.67 -17.72 5.18
N THR A 41 16.42 -17.84 5.59
CA THR A 41 15.52 -16.74 5.85
C THR A 41 15.90 -16.04 7.16
N ARG A 42 16.16 -14.73 7.08
CA ARG A 42 16.46 -13.87 8.23
C ARG A 42 15.29 -12.96 8.59
N LEU A 43 14.48 -12.62 7.59
CA LEU A 43 13.31 -11.77 7.75
C LEU A 43 12.10 -12.37 7.08
N VAL A 44 10.99 -12.26 7.77
CA VAL A 44 9.66 -12.57 7.26
C VAL A 44 8.84 -11.29 7.26
N GLY A 45 8.17 -11.02 6.15
CA GLY A 45 7.28 -9.88 6.03
C GLY A 45 5.93 -10.25 5.44
N PHE A 46 4.92 -9.51 5.77
CA PHE A 46 3.58 -9.64 5.19
C PHE A 46 2.93 -8.27 4.99
N LYS A 47 1.92 -8.19 4.13
CA LYS A 47 1.15 -6.99 3.90
C LYS A 47 -0.02 -6.92 4.87
N LEU A 48 -0.19 -5.75 5.48
CA LEU A 48 -1.28 -5.45 6.38
C LEU A 48 -1.95 -4.15 5.95
N PHE A 49 -3.25 -4.18 5.67
CA PHE A 49 -4.05 -2.98 5.46
C PHE A 49 -4.74 -2.56 6.75
N TYR A 50 -5.12 -1.30 6.84
CA TYR A 50 -5.73 -0.71 8.04
C TYR A 50 -7.00 -1.41 8.52
N ASN A 51 -7.71 -2.09 7.62
CA ASN A 51 -8.97 -2.80 7.87
C ASN A 51 -8.82 -4.32 8.00
N HIS A 52 -7.59 -4.85 8.03
CA HIS A 52 -7.38 -6.29 8.10
C HIS A 52 -7.49 -6.88 9.51
N LEU A 53 -7.38 -6.04 10.53
CA LEU A 53 -7.43 -6.47 11.93
C LEU A 53 -8.60 -5.80 12.65
N THR A 54 -9.24 -6.54 13.53
CA THR A 54 -10.16 -5.98 14.54
C THR A 54 -9.38 -5.22 15.61
N GLU A 55 -10.06 -4.49 16.49
CA GLU A 55 -9.38 -3.78 17.60
C GLU A 55 -8.71 -4.74 18.58
N GLU A 56 -9.30 -5.91 18.82
CA GLU A 56 -8.72 -6.97 19.63
C GLU A 56 -7.44 -7.52 18.98
N GLU A 57 -7.47 -7.79 17.68
CA GLU A 57 -6.30 -8.27 16.95
C GLU A 57 -5.21 -7.19 16.84
N TRP A 58 -5.57 -5.92 16.71
CA TRP A 58 -4.61 -4.82 16.81
C TRP A 58 -3.92 -4.81 18.17
N THR A 59 -4.66 -5.08 19.25
CA THR A 59 -4.09 -5.18 20.59
C THR A 59 -3.10 -6.33 20.70
N GLN A 60 -3.43 -7.50 20.11
CA GLN A 60 -2.52 -8.66 20.04
C GLN A 60 -1.28 -8.33 19.20
N PHE A 61 -1.47 -7.74 18.01
CA PHE A 61 -0.37 -7.33 17.13
C PHE A 61 0.64 -6.41 17.85
N LEU A 62 0.14 -5.50 18.66
CA LEU A 62 0.96 -4.56 19.41
C LEU A 62 1.69 -5.19 20.62
N GLN A 63 1.44 -6.45 20.98
CA GLN A 63 2.24 -7.18 21.97
C GLN A 63 3.55 -7.73 21.39
N HIS A 64 3.65 -7.78 20.06
CA HIS A 64 4.85 -8.23 19.35
C HIS A 64 5.82 -7.06 19.10
N ASP A 65 6.82 -6.91 19.97
CA ASP A 65 7.80 -5.82 19.91
C ASP A 65 8.85 -6.02 18.82
N GLU A 66 8.99 -7.23 18.29
CA GLU A 66 9.96 -7.59 17.26
C GLU A 66 9.63 -7.07 15.87
N PHE A 67 8.39 -6.62 15.61
CA PHE A 67 8.00 -6.14 14.30
C PHE A 67 8.64 -4.78 13.97
N LYS A 68 9.26 -4.72 12.80
CA LYS A 68 9.63 -3.47 12.13
C LYS A 68 8.54 -3.11 11.12
N ILE A 69 8.09 -1.88 11.13
CA ILE A 69 6.97 -1.41 10.31
C ILE A 69 7.49 -0.64 9.11
N ILE A 70 7.05 -1.02 7.91
CA ILE A 70 7.21 -0.21 6.70
C ILE A 70 5.83 0.37 6.39
N HIS A 71 5.67 1.67 6.59
CA HIS A 71 4.43 2.38 6.36
C HIS A 71 4.46 3.02 4.96
N LEU A 72 3.77 2.38 4.00
CA LEU A 72 3.66 2.89 2.64
C LEU A 72 2.46 3.82 2.53
N THR A 73 2.72 5.07 2.21
CA THR A 73 1.69 6.10 1.96
C THR A 73 1.78 6.63 0.54
N ARG A 74 0.78 7.37 0.13
CA ARG A 74 0.78 8.08 -1.15
C ARG A 74 0.49 9.56 -0.92
N ALA A 75 1.37 10.45 -1.38
CA ALA A 75 1.23 11.88 -1.19
C ALA A 75 -0.07 12.41 -1.84
N ASN A 76 -0.32 12.02 -3.09
CA ASN A 76 -1.58 12.35 -3.76
C ASN A 76 -2.69 11.33 -3.43
N ARG A 77 -3.50 11.64 -2.40
CA ARG A 77 -4.60 10.77 -1.94
C ARG A 77 -5.73 10.62 -2.97
N LEU A 78 -5.96 11.62 -3.82
CA LEU A 78 -6.93 11.52 -4.92
C LEU A 78 -6.50 10.42 -5.90
N ARG A 79 -5.21 10.33 -6.20
CA ARG A 79 -4.64 9.23 -6.99
C ARG A 79 -4.87 7.86 -6.35
N THR A 80 -4.90 7.77 -5.03
CA THR A 80 -5.23 6.51 -4.33
C THR A 80 -6.68 6.12 -4.60
N ILE A 81 -7.62 7.07 -4.46
CA ILE A 81 -9.04 6.83 -4.74
C ILE A 81 -9.25 6.42 -6.21
N VAL A 82 -8.67 7.19 -7.14
CA VAL A 82 -8.78 6.92 -8.58
C VAL A 82 -8.24 5.53 -8.92
N SER A 83 -7.07 5.17 -8.39
CA SER A 83 -6.47 3.87 -8.64
C SER A 83 -7.31 2.71 -8.10
N LEU A 84 -7.91 2.90 -6.92
CA LEU A 84 -8.80 1.91 -6.31
C LEU A 84 -10.09 1.73 -7.11
N ASP A 85 -10.74 2.82 -7.51
CA ASP A 85 -11.99 2.78 -8.27
C ASP A 85 -11.78 2.18 -9.68
N ILE A 86 -10.62 2.45 -10.30
CA ILE A 86 -10.23 1.80 -11.56
C ILE A 86 -10.02 0.30 -11.34
N ALA A 87 -9.35 -0.11 -10.26
CA ALA A 87 -9.12 -1.53 -9.96
C ALA A 87 -10.46 -2.28 -9.77
N PHE A 88 -11.40 -1.70 -9.04
CA PHE A 88 -12.75 -2.27 -8.91
C PHE A 88 -13.50 -2.35 -10.23
N LYS A 89 -13.39 -1.32 -11.08
CA LYS A 89 -14.06 -1.30 -12.39
C LYS A 89 -13.50 -2.33 -13.37
N THR A 90 -12.18 -2.51 -13.36
CA THR A 90 -11.47 -3.29 -14.38
C THR A 90 -11.07 -4.68 -13.92
N ASP A 91 -11.22 -4.97 -12.62
CA ASP A 91 -10.68 -6.16 -11.94
C ASP A 91 -9.15 -6.34 -12.13
N GLU A 92 -8.42 -5.23 -12.35
CA GLU A 92 -6.97 -5.23 -12.51
C GLU A 92 -6.30 -4.63 -11.27
N TRP A 93 -5.99 -5.48 -10.30
CA TRP A 93 -5.38 -5.10 -9.01
C TRP A 93 -3.87 -4.98 -9.07
N THR A 94 -3.24 -5.74 -9.94
CA THR A 94 -1.78 -5.74 -10.10
C THR A 94 -1.40 -5.76 -11.57
N ARG A 95 -0.29 -5.11 -11.91
CA ARG A 95 0.26 -5.12 -13.25
C ARG A 95 1.65 -5.73 -13.25
N SER A 96 1.84 -6.75 -14.06
CA SER A 96 3.17 -7.30 -14.32
C SER A 96 3.79 -6.64 -15.56
N SER A 97 5.10 -6.74 -15.71
CA SER A 97 5.80 -6.28 -16.92
C SER A 97 5.36 -7.03 -18.18
N HIS A 98 4.65 -8.13 -18.04
CA HIS A 98 4.15 -8.98 -19.14
C HIS A 98 2.66 -8.78 -19.43
N SER A 99 1.92 -8.07 -18.57
CA SER A 99 0.50 -7.81 -18.79
C SER A 99 0.32 -6.66 -19.79
N LYS A 100 -0.59 -6.84 -20.77
CA LYS A 100 -1.11 -5.73 -21.58
C LYS A 100 -1.98 -4.89 -20.68
N GLY A 101 -1.56 -3.67 -20.31
CA GLY A 101 -2.38 -2.79 -19.48
C GLY A 101 -3.70 -2.43 -20.20
N ARG A 102 -4.70 -2.06 -19.40
CA ARG A 102 -6.01 -1.61 -19.89
C ARG A 102 -5.88 -0.34 -20.73
N GLN A 103 -6.74 -0.20 -21.72
CA GLN A 103 -6.83 1.02 -22.51
C GLN A 103 -7.40 2.17 -21.67
N LEU A 104 -7.09 3.41 -22.04
CA LEU A 104 -7.56 4.60 -21.30
C LEU A 104 -9.08 4.62 -21.12
N VAL A 105 -9.83 4.27 -22.16
CA VAL A 105 -11.30 4.26 -22.14
C VAL A 105 -11.86 3.31 -21.08
N GLU A 106 -11.20 2.20 -20.82
CA GLU A 106 -11.59 1.23 -19.79
C GLU A 106 -11.30 1.73 -18.38
N LYS A 107 -10.25 2.56 -18.24
CA LYS A 107 -9.81 3.12 -16.95
C LYS A 107 -10.62 4.34 -16.50
N ARG A 108 -11.32 5.03 -17.42
CA ARG A 108 -12.04 6.25 -17.07
C ARG A 108 -13.16 5.99 -16.08
N ILE A 109 -13.22 6.78 -15.02
CA ILE A 109 -14.19 6.65 -13.93
C ILE A 109 -14.92 7.97 -13.68
N THR A 110 -16.08 7.90 -13.08
CA THR A 110 -16.80 9.05 -12.51
C THR A 110 -16.70 8.98 -11.00
N LEU A 111 -16.30 10.05 -10.34
CA LEU A 111 -16.21 10.14 -8.90
C LEU A 111 -17.47 10.79 -8.31
N ASP A 112 -18.02 10.20 -7.26
CA ASP A 112 -19.09 10.79 -6.47
C ASP A 112 -18.51 11.95 -5.62
N THR A 113 -18.70 13.19 -6.08
CA THR A 113 -18.17 14.37 -5.42
C THR A 113 -18.81 14.63 -4.05
N THR A 114 -20.03 14.11 -3.80
CA THR A 114 -20.69 14.24 -2.48
C THR A 114 -19.98 13.43 -1.38
N LYS A 115 -19.26 12.37 -1.76
CA LYS A 115 -18.51 11.50 -0.84
C LYS A 115 -17.00 11.70 -0.90
N LEU A 116 -16.52 12.48 -1.87
CA LEU A 116 -15.09 12.56 -2.19
C LEU A 116 -14.25 13.08 -1.02
N ILE A 117 -14.65 14.17 -0.40
CA ILE A 117 -13.94 14.75 0.76
C ILE A 117 -13.87 13.73 1.90
N GLY A 118 -14.98 13.11 2.26
CA GLY A 118 -15.00 12.08 3.31
C GLY A 118 -14.11 10.87 3.00
N ARG A 119 -13.98 10.47 1.71
CA ARG A 119 -13.03 9.42 1.31
C ARG A 119 -11.57 9.85 1.50
N LEU A 120 -11.25 11.10 1.16
CA LEU A 120 -9.89 11.65 1.36
C LEU A 120 -9.55 11.78 2.85
N GLU A 121 -10.48 12.26 3.66
CA GLU A 121 -10.34 12.34 5.12
C GLU A 121 -10.17 10.96 5.75
N LYS A 122 -10.89 9.95 5.25
CA LYS A 122 -10.71 8.56 5.72
C LYS A 122 -9.28 8.07 5.49
N ILE A 123 -8.71 8.30 4.30
CA ILE A 123 -7.31 7.91 4.01
C ILE A 123 -6.36 8.66 4.96
N GLN A 124 -6.53 9.97 5.11
CA GLN A 124 -5.73 10.78 6.02
C GLN A 124 -5.80 10.30 7.47
N SER A 125 -7.01 9.97 7.94
CA SER A 125 -7.23 9.45 9.29
C SER A 125 -6.59 8.07 9.49
N GLN A 126 -6.62 7.20 8.49
CA GLN A 126 -5.98 5.88 8.52
C GLN A 126 -4.45 6.01 8.59
N GLU A 127 -3.86 6.93 7.83
CA GLU A 127 -2.43 7.21 7.89
C GLU A 127 -2.02 7.76 9.27
N ALA A 128 -2.80 8.71 9.81
CA ALA A 128 -2.56 9.27 11.14
C ALA A 128 -2.71 8.22 12.26
N PHE A 129 -3.74 7.37 12.15
CA PHE A 129 -3.99 6.26 13.06
C PHE A 129 -2.80 5.29 13.09
N ALA A 130 -2.23 4.93 11.94
CA ALA A 130 -1.06 4.06 11.90
C ALA A 130 0.15 4.71 12.59
N ARG A 131 0.42 6.00 12.32
CA ARG A 131 1.52 6.72 12.96
C ARG A 131 1.38 6.77 14.48
N GLU A 132 0.19 7.05 14.99
CA GLU A 132 -0.05 7.07 16.44
C GLU A 132 0.03 5.66 17.04
N ARG A 133 -0.53 4.65 16.36
CA ARG A 133 -0.54 3.27 16.86
C ARG A 133 0.86 2.66 16.93
N PHE A 134 1.75 3.03 16.02
CA PHE A 134 3.14 2.56 15.99
C PHE A 134 4.14 3.53 16.64
N LYS A 135 3.66 4.56 17.31
CA LYS A 135 4.51 5.52 18.03
C LYS A 135 5.43 4.82 19.03
N GLY A 136 6.72 5.15 18.97
CA GLY A 136 7.74 4.51 19.80
C GLY A 136 8.24 3.16 19.30
N ARG A 137 7.72 2.65 18.16
CA ARG A 137 8.18 1.43 17.51
C ARG A 137 9.07 1.74 16.30
N PRO A 138 9.96 0.83 15.92
CA PRO A 138 10.72 0.97 14.68
C PRO A 138 9.77 1.03 13.47
N MET A 139 9.61 2.23 12.90
CA MET A 139 8.77 2.47 11.72
C MET A 139 9.56 3.27 10.69
N PHE A 140 9.53 2.83 9.43
CA PHE A 140 10.10 3.50 8.28
C PHE A 140 8.98 3.88 7.32
N GLU A 141 8.81 5.17 7.07
CA GLU A 141 7.81 5.65 6.11
C GLU A 141 8.37 5.63 4.69
N VAL A 142 7.58 5.13 3.76
CA VAL A 142 7.85 5.11 2.33
C VAL A 142 6.73 5.86 1.62
N VAL A 143 7.09 6.87 0.85
CA VAL A 143 6.14 7.57 -0.01
C VAL A 143 6.15 6.95 -1.40
N TYR A 144 4.97 6.60 -1.92
CA TYR A 144 4.83 5.93 -3.22
C TYR A 144 5.49 6.71 -4.35
N GLU A 145 5.38 8.02 -4.36
CA GLU A 145 5.97 8.89 -5.37
C GLU A 145 7.50 8.79 -5.39
N GLU A 146 8.14 8.72 -4.23
CA GLU A 146 9.59 8.47 -4.11
C GLU A 146 9.95 7.06 -4.56
N LEU A 147 9.16 6.07 -4.13
CA LEU A 147 9.37 4.67 -4.50
C LEU A 147 9.40 4.46 -6.03
N VAL A 148 8.60 5.22 -6.78
CA VAL A 148 8.55 5.09 -8.25
C VAL A 148 9.57 6.00 -8.97
N THR A 149 10.04 7.06 -8.33
CA THR A 149 10.98 8.03 -8.93
C THR A 149 12.43 7.64 -8.66
N ILE A 150 12.73 7.21 -7.44
CA ILE A 150 14.07 6.85 -6.98
C ILE A 150 14.09 5.47 -6.30
N PRO A 151 13.61 4.40 -6.97
CA PRO A 151 13.38 3.10 -6.35
C PRO A 151 14.62 2.52 -5.68
N LYS A 152 15.80 2.67 -6.28
CA LYS A 152 17.04 2.14 -5.72
C LYS A 152 17.34 2.74 -4.34
N VAL A 153 17.18 4.05 -4.19
CA VAL A 153 17.43 4.75 -2.92
C VAL A 153 16.42 4.29 -1.86
N VAL A 154 15.13 4.25 -2.22
CA VAL A 154 14.08 3.81 -1.28
C VAL A 154 14.30 2.37 -0.82
N PHE A 155 14.63 1.45 -1.74
CA PHE A 155 14.91 0.07 -1.35
C PHE A 155 16.19 -0.09 -0.57
N GLN A 156 17.25 0.71 -0.85
CA GLN A 156 18.47 0.71 -0.05
C GLN A 156 18.15 1.13 1.39
N ASN A 157 17.50 2.29 1.57
CA ASN A 157 17.13 2.79 2.89
C ASN A 157 16.22 1.82 3.65
N THR A 158 15.27 1.19 2.95
CA THR A 158 14.40 0.16 3.53
C THR A 158 15.22 -1.08 3.96
N GLY A 159 16.18 -1.49 3.14
CA GLY A 159 17.10 -2.59 3.45
C GLY A 159 17.94 -2.29 4.69
N ASP A 160 18.52 -1.10 4.76
CA ASP A 160 19.32 -0.64 5.90
C ASP A 160 18.48 -0.62 7.19
N PHE A 161 17.24 -0.09 7.12
CA PHE A 161 16.29 -0.12 8.23
C PHE A 161 15.98 -1.54 8.69
N LEU A 162 15.81 -2.48 7.78
CA LEU A 162 15.52 -3.88 8.08
C LEU A 162 16.77 -4.67 8.48
N GLY A 163 17.96 -4.21 8.15
CA GLY A 163 19.23 -4.95 8.31
C GLY A 163 19.47 -5.97 7.20
N VAL A 164 18.98 -5.69 5.97
CA VAL A 164 19.12 -6.53 4.78
C VAL A 164 20.06 -5.87 3.78
N ASN A 165 21.21 -6.49 3.51
CA ASN A 165 22.25 -5.93 2.64
C ASN A 165 22.40 -6.65 1.29
N ASP A 166 21.60 -7.70 1.04
CA ASP A 166 21.70 -8.57 -0.14
C ASP A 166 20.56 -8.33 -1.15
N ILE A 167 20.06 -7.09 -1.25
CA ILE A 167 19.01 -6.72 -2.19
C ILE A 167 19.56 -6.70 -3.62
N ASP A 168 18.98 -7.52 -4.47
CA ASP A 168 19.31 -7.53 -5.90
C ASP A 168 18.48 -6.47 -6.65
N PHE A 169 19.06 -5.29 -6.83
CA PHE A 169 18.40 -4.17 -7.49
C PHE A 169 18.05 -4.43 -8.97
N THR A 170 18.69 -5.42 -9.62
CA THR A 170 18.40 -5.75 -11.03
C THR A 170 17.03 -6.44 -11.18
N LYS A 171 16.53 -7.04 -10.12
CA LYS A 171 15.23 -7.71 -10.08
C LYS A 171 14.08 -6.79 -9.67
N ILE A 172 14.38 -5.55 -9.30
CA ILE A 172 13.34 -4.59 -8.90
C ILE A 172 12.72 -3.98 -10.15
N LYS A 173 11.48 -4.36 -10.43
CA LYS A 173 10.67 -3.78 -11.51
C LYS A 173 9.40 -3.19 -10.91
N ILE A 174 9.33 -1.87 -10.89
CA ILE A 174 8.12 -1.14 -10.50
C ILE A 174 7.39 -0.74 -11.78
N VAL A 175 6.16 -1.20 -11.92
CA VAL A 175 5.30 -0.84 -13.03
C VAL A 175 4.15 0.00 -12.51
N LYS A 176 4.14 1.29 -12.89
CA LYS A 176 2.97 2.16 -12.63
C LYS A 176 1.79 1.69 -13.46
N GLN A 177 0.61 1.60 -12.85
CA GLN A 177 -0.61 1.18 -13.54
C GLN A 177 -1.30 2.37 -14.23
N ASN A 178 -1.65 3.39 -13.50
CA ASN A 178 -2.46 4.52 -14.00
C ASN A 178 -1.55 5.75 -14.13
N THR A 179 -0.82 5.83 -15.26
CA THR A 179 0.18 6.89 -15.54
C THR A 179 -0.43 8.11 -16.21
N GLU A 180 -1.65 7.99 -16.71
CA GLU A 180 -2.40 9.06 -17.34
C GLU A 180 -2.73 10.16 -16.34
N LYS A 181 -2.92 11.41 -16.80
CA LYS A 181 -3.31 12.53 -15.94
C LYS A 181 -4.68 12.31 -15.31
N LEU A 182 -4.91 12.89 -14.14
CA LEU A 182 -6.23 12.81 -13.47
C LEU A 182 -7.38 13.29 -14.37
N GLU A 183 -7.17 14.37 -15.13
CA GLU A 183 -8.12 14.90 -16.11
C GLU A 183 -8.53 13.87 -17.19
N GLN A 184 -7.64 12.95 -17.52
CA GLN A 184 -7.89 11.90 -18.50
C GLN A 184 -8.62 10.70 -17.89
N LEU A 185 -8.35 10.41 -16.61
CA LEU A 185 -8.90 9.26 -15.89
C LEU A 185 -10.27 9.55 -15.28
N ILE A 186 -10.54 10.80 -14.90
CA ILE A 186 -11.80 11.22 -14.25
C ILE A 186 -12.72 11.86 -15.28
N ILE A 187 -13.88 11.26 -15.52
CA ILE A 187 -14.86 11.73 -16.52
C ILE A 187 -15.44 13.10 -16.12
N ASN A 188 -15.76 13.25 -14.84
CA ASN A 188 -16.30 14.48 -14.26
C ASN A 188 -15.23 15.31 -13.53
N PHE A 189 -14.06 15.48 -14.15
CA PHE A 189 -12.91 16.15 -13.53
C PHE A 189 -13.23 17.59 -13.12
N ASP A 190 -14.01 18.34 -13.91
CA ASP A 190 -14.41 19.70 -13.59
C ASP A 190 -15.21 19.79 -12.27
N GLU A 191 -16.11 18.84 -12.03
CA GLU A 191 -16.86 18.76 -10.78
C GLU A 191 -15.93 18.43 -9.59
N VAL A 192 -14.99 17.50 -9.79
CA VAL A 192 -13.96 17.17 -8.80
C VAL A 192 -13.08 18.36 -8.50
N PHE A 193 -12.66 19.10 -9.52
CA PHE A 193 -11.89 20.34 -9.36
C PHE A 193 -12.66 21.37 -8.53
N GLN A 194 -13.93 21.62 -8.85
CA GLN A 194 -14.76 22.57 -8.08
C GLN A 194 -14.95 22.12 -6.62
N CYS A 195 -15.08 20.81 -6.40
CA CYS A 195 -15.21 20.23 -5.05
C CYS A 195 -13.95 20.43 -4.20
N LEU A 196 -12.75 20.29 -4.80
CA LEU A 196 -11.50 20.23 -4.06
C LEU A 196 -10.71 21.54 -4.02
N LYS A 197 -10.84 22.45 -5.00
CA LYS A 197 -10.00 23.64 -5.18
C LYS A 197 -9.87 24.56 -3.95
N ASN A 198 -10.85 24.57 -3.08
CA ASN A 198 -10.87 25.39 -1.86
C ASN A 198 -10.85 24.53 -0.58
N SER A 199 -10.61 23.22 -0.70
CA SER A 199 -10.52 22.30 0.43
C SER A 199 -9.06 22.10 0.88
N GLN A 200 -8.88 21.45 2.02
CA GLN A 200 -7.56 21.02 2.48
C GLN A 200 -6.86 20.01 1.54
N PHE A 201 -7.57 19.53 0.52
CA PHE A 201 -7.07 18.56 -0.47
C PHE A 201 -6.84 19.17 -1.85
N ALA A 202 -6.78 20.52 -1.96
CA ALA A 202 -6.54 21.21 -3.22
C ALA A 202 -5.25 20.74 -3.92
N ASP A 203 -4.21 20.47 -3.15
CA ASP A 203 -2.93 19.97 -3.67
C ASP A 203 -3.04 18.62 -4.38
N CYS A 204 -4.05 17.80 -4.07
CA CYS A 204 -4.30 16.53 -4.76
C CYS A 204 -4.75 16.70 -6.22
N LEU A 205 -5.12 17.91 -6.65
CA LEU A 205 -5.44 18.22 -8.04
C LEU A 205 -4.20 18.34 -8.93
N ASN A 206 -3.03 18.53 -8.32
CA ASN A 206 -1.76 18.61 -9.03
C ASN A 206 -1.22 17.19 -9.30
N ASP A 207 -0.81 16.96 -10.57
CA ASP A 207 -0.31 15.66 -11.05
C ASP A 207 1.23 15.61 -11.09
#